data_b7fd39ef24f5dd5125e3b3ede901eb28
#
_entry.id   b7fd39ef24f5dd5125e3b3ede901eb28
#
_cell.length_a   1.000
_cell.length_b   1.000
_cell.length_c   1.000
_cell.angle_alpha   90.00
_cell.angle_beta   90.00
_cell.angle_gamma   90.00
#
_symmetry.space_group_name_H-M   'P 1'
#
loop_
_entity.id
_entity.type
_entity.pdbx_description
1 polymer ?
#
loop_
_entity_poly.entity_id
_entity_poly.type
_entity_poly.pdbx_seq_one_letter_code
_entity_poly.pdbx_strand_id
1 'polypeptide(L)'
;MRGSFKIMTIRGINISIHWTFLFLVGWIVLVNARLGNTVPELAWSLLFLAALFACITLHELGHALMASRYGIKAKNVVLLPVGGIASIEKFPSNPKQELMISSAGPAVSFLIALVLLPFIGDYRPIWEFKADVSITHGHDFLYNLHIANVTLAVFNLIPAFPLDGGRILRALLGFKINYVRATTIAAYVGKAMAIAFIVLGIIFTNFFLPVIGIFILFSAGMEEYYLRLKSLVQGMKLREVLMYDYNSIQSNTPVKDAASVLMNNHSKYFVVMEGAQPIGAINRIEIIKAIAEKNYDELVGNLMHQELVYLDADQPVDSVLEKLAENDERVFPVMEADQFVGVINFSHIIEYLLIHKVDSKEYDRIKTLAGLV
;
A
#
# COMPACT_ATOMS: atom_id res chain seq x y z
N MET A 1 -0.81 -2.02 -10.10
CA MET A 1 -1.63 -0.79 -10.00
C MET A 1 -2.04 -0.35 -11.40
N ARG A 2 -3.34 -0.17 -11.64
CA ARG A 2 -3.85 0.39 -12.91
C ARG A 2 -3.34 1.82 -13.03
N GLY A 3 -2.74 2.18 -14.18
CA GLY A 3 -2.29 3.56 -14.47
C GLY A 3 -0.80 3.85 -14.18
N SER A 4 0.05 2.85 -13.99
CA SER A 4 1.51 3.04 -13.90
C SER A 4 2.18 2.70 -15.23
N PHE A 5 3.12 3.55 -15.67
CA PHE A 5 3.93 3.35 -16.86
C PHE A 5 5.31 2.82 -16.47
N LYS A 6 5.69 1.69 -17.04
CA LYS A 6 7.01 1.09 -16.82
C LYS A 6 8.09 1.90 -17.55
N ILE A 7 9.13 2.31 -16.81
CA ILE A 7 10.27 3.04 -17.37
C ILE A 7 11.40 2.07 -17.71
N MET A 8 11.78 1.23 -16.74
CA MET A 8 12.93 0.34 -16.87
C MET A 8 12.81 -0.89 -15.97
N THR A 9 13.70 -1.85 -16.18
CA THR A 9 13.82 -3.03 -15.31
C THR A 9 15.27 -3.18 -14.85
N ILE A 10 15.49 -3.26 -13.54
CA ILE A 10 16.81 -3.46 -12.94
C ILE A 10 16.77 -4.78 -12.16
N ARG A 11 17.61 -5.76 -12.55
CA ARG A 11 17.68 -7.09 -11.92
C ARG A 11 16.32 -7.77 -11.72
N GLY A 12 15.41 -7.62 -12.68
CA GLY A 12 14.06 -8.22 -12.61
C GLY A 12 13.03 -7.38 -11.84
N ILE A 13 13.42 -6.23 -11.26
CA ILE A 13 12.53 -5.29 -10.58
C ILE A 13 12.09 -4.24 -11.59
N ASN A 14 10.78 -4.13 -11.81
CA ASN A 14 10.22 -3.11 -12.70
C ASN A 14 10.10 -1.77 -11.98
N ILE A 15 10.67 -0.73 -12.57
CA ILE A 15 10.51 0.65 -12.10
C ILE A 15 9.43 1.32 -12.96
N SER A 16 8.40 1.85 -12.31
CA SER A 16 7.23 2.44 -12.96
C SER A 16 6.90 3.79 -12.35
N ILE A 17 6.39 4.72 -13.15
CA ILE A 17 5.83 6.00 -12.69
C ILE A 17 4.31 5.93 -12.80
N HIS A 18 3.61 6.33 -11.75
CA HIS A 18 2.16 6.46 -11.80
C HIS A 18 1.76 7.76 -12.50
N TRP A 19 0.66 7.76 -13.25
CA TRP A 19 0.20 8.94 -14.01
C TRP A 19 -0.02 10.19 -13.14
N THR A 20 -0.32 10.02 -11.87
CA THR A 20 -0.45 11.14 -10.90
C THR A 20 0.82 11.96 -10.74
N PHE A 21 1.98 11.42 -11.13
CA PHE A 21 3.24 12.17 -11.15
C PHE A 21 3.18 13.42 -12.04
N LEU A 22 2.35 13.39 -13.09
CA LEU A 22 2.12 14.54 -13.96
C LEU A 22 1.53 15.74 -13.21
N PHE A 23 0.74 15.51 -12.15
CA PHE A 23 0.26 16.60 -11.30
C PHE A 23 1.39 17.31 -10.56
N LEU A 24 2.39 16.56 -10.08
CA LEU A 24 3.54 17.15 -9.41
C LEU A 24 4.38 17.99 -10.40
N VAL A 25 4.61 17.48 -11.62
CA VAL A 25 5.28 18.23 -12.69
C VAL A 25 4.49 19.50 -13.03
N GLY A 26 3.17 19.38 -13.24
CA GLY A 26 2.29 20.52 -13.52
C GLY A 26 2.28 21.55 -12.39
N TRP A 27 2.32 21.09 -11.13
CA TRP A 27 2.42 21.97 -9.97
C TRP A 27 3.73 22.77 -9.96
N ILE A 28 4.87 22.13 -10.23
CA ILE A 28 6.18 22.81 -10.31
C ILE A 28 6.18 23.85 -11.43
N VAL A 29 5.65 23.51 -12.61
CA VAL A 29 5.53 24.47 -13.72
C VAL A 29 4.66 25.67 -13.31
N LEU A 30 3.52 25.42 -12.69
CA LEU A 30 2.60 26.47 -12.23
C LEU A 30 3.26 27.40 -11.18
N VAL A 31 3.97 26.84 -10.20
CA VAL A 31 4.64 27.61 -9.15
C VAL A 31 5.75 28.47 -9.77
N ASN A 32 6.61 27.92 -10.64
CA ASN A 32 7.65 28.66 -11.32
C ASN A 32 7.06 29.80 -12.17
N ALA A 33 5.97 29.54 -12.90
CA ALA A 33 5.29 30.57 -13.69
C ALA A 33 4.71 31.70 -12.81
N ARG A 34 4.15 31.38 -11.63
CA ARG A 34 3.64 32.38 -10.66
C ARG A 34 4.74 33.22 -10.03
N LEU A 35 5.91 32.63 -9.81
CA LEU A 35 7.07 33.34 -9.27
C LEU A 35 7.76 34.21 -10.32
N GLY A 36 7.37 34.13 -11.59
CA GLY A 36 8.00 34.85 -12.69
C GLY A 36 9.38 34.28 -13.07
N ASN A 37 9.66 33.04 -12.73
CA ASN A 37 10.92 32.37 -13.02
C ASN A 37 11.12 32.21 -14.53
N THR A 38 12.37 32.30 -14.96
CA THR A 38 12.79 32.12 -16.35
C THR A 38 12.75 30.64 -16.76
N VAL A 39 12.78 30.39 -18.08
CA VAL A 39 12.82 29.01 -18.62
C VAL A 39 14.03 28.20 -18.09
N PRO A 40 15.26 28.74 -17.99
CA PRO A 40 16.38 28.05 -17.36
C PRO A 40 16.12 27.65 -15.88
N GLU A 41 15.51 28.54 -15.09
CA GLU A 41 15.17 28.26 -13.67
C GLU A 41 14.13 27.15 -13.55
N LEU A 42 13.12 27.16 -14.41
CA LEU A 42 12.16 26.04 -14.52
C LEU A 42 12.88 24.73 -14.88
N ALA A 43 13.81 24.78 -15.84
CA ALA A 43 14.59 23.59 -16.23
C ALA A 43 15.40 23.01 -15.06
N TRP A 44 16.04 23.88 -14.24
CA TRP A 44 16.73 23.46 -13.03
C TRP A 44 15.78 22.82 -12.00
N SER A 45 14.60 23.39 -11.80
CA SER A 45 13.58 22.85 -10.89
C SER A 45 13.10 21.46 -11.33
N LEU A 46 12.88 21.26 -12.64
CA LEU A 46 12.50 19.96 -13.20
C LEU A 46 13.64 18.93 -13.14
N LEU A 47 14.89 19.37 -13.37
CA LEU A 47 16.06 18.52 -13.25
C LEU A 47 16.25 18.07 -11.79
N PHE A 48 16.04 18.97 -10.82
CA PHE A 48 16.08 18.65 -9.41
C PHE A 48 15.01 17.62 -9.03
N LEU A 49 13.78 17.81 -9.50
CA LEU A 49 12.71 16.83 -9.31
C LEU A 49 13.13 15.46 -9.83
N ALA A 50 13.66 15.38 -11.06
CA ALA A 50 14.11 14.13 -11.66
C ALA A 50 15.25 13.47 -10.84
N ALA A 51 16.23 14.26 -10.39
CA ALA A 51 17.34 13.79 -9.55
C ALA A 51 16.85 13.29 -8.17
N LEU A 52 15.92 14.03 -7.53
CA LEU A 52 15.33 13.65 -6.26
C LEU A 52 14.60 12.30 -6.38
N PHE A 53 13.78 12.13 -7.43
CA PHE A 53 13.09 10.85 -7.64
C PHE A 53 14.02 9.71 -8.07
N ALA A 54 15.14 10.02 -8.71
CA ALA A 54 16.21 9.04 -8.91
C ALA A 54 16.81 8.57 -7.57
N CYS A 55 17.06 9.50 -6.63
CA CYS A 55 17.53 9.16 -5.27
C CYS A 55 16.50 8.34 -4.49
N ILE A 56 15.21 8.69 -4.55
CA ILE A 56 14.12 7.91 -3.96
C ILE A 56 14.07 6.51 -4.58
N THR A 57 14.22 6.41 -5.90
CA THR A 57 14.27 5.11 -6.59
C THR A 57 15.45 4.25 -6.11
N LEU A 58 16.61 4.85 -5.91
CA LEU A 58 17.80 4.14 -5.38
C LEU A 58 17.58 3.70 -3.93
N HIS A 59 16.92 4.50 -3.10
CA HIS A 59 16.49 4.14 -1.74
C HIS A 59 15.60 2.90 -1.77
N GLU A 60 14.54 2.90 -2.57
CA GLU A 60 13.63 1.75 -2.73
C GLU A 60 14.33 0.51 -3.32
N LEU A 61 15.26 0.73 -4.25
CA LEU A 61 16.09 -0.35 -4.78
C LEU A 61 17.02 -0.94 -3.72
N GLY A 62 17.46 -0.15 -2.76
CA GLY A 62 18.21 -0.63 -1.60
C GLY A 62 17.44 -1.70 -0.85
N HIS A 63 16.18 -1.44 -0.50
CA HIS A 63 15.28 -2.42 0.13
C HIS A 63 15.06 -3.64 -0.74
N ALA A 64 14.71 -3.43 -2.01
CA ALA A 64 14.37 -4.49 -2.95
C ALA A 64 15.56 -5.43 -3.24
N LEU A 65 16.76 -4.89 -3.39
CA LEU A 65 17.98 -5.68 -3.60
C LEU A 65 18.39 -6.43 -2.34
N MET A 66 18.20 -5.86 -1.16
CA MET A 66 18.46 -6.57 0.10
C MET A 66 17.42 -7.69 0.30
N ALA A 67 16.14 -7.46 0.00
CA ALA A 67 15.10 -8.49 0.03
C ALA A 67 15.43 -9.66 -0.90
N SER A 68 15.92 -9.37 -2.12
CA SER A 68 16.34 -10.39 -3.09
C SER A 68 17.43 -11.32 -2.57
N ARG A 69 18.37 -10.81 -1.74
CA ARG A 69 19.43 -11.64 -1.12
C ARG A 69 18.89 -12.69 -0.17
N TYR A 70 17.70 -12.45 0.39
CA TYR A 70 17.00 -13.39 1.25
C TYR A 70 15.95 -14.23 0.51
N GLY A 71 15.95 -14.22 -0.84
CA GLY A 71 15.03 -14.98 -1.67
C GLY A 71 13.60 -14.39 -1.72
N ILE A 72 13.42 -13.17 -1.22
CA ILE A 72 12.13 -12.48 -1.23
C ILE A 72 12.03 -11.70 -2.54
N LYS A 73 10.99 -11.99 -3.32
CA LYS A 73 10.77 -11.34 -4.61
C LYS A 73 10.24 -9.92 -4.41
N ALA A 74 10.98 -8.95 -4.93
CA ALA A 74 10.48 -7.59 -5.14
C ALA A 74 10.12 -7.45 -6.62
N LYS A 75 8.83 -7.18 -6.93
CA LYS A 75 8.34 -7.16 -8.32
C LYS A 75 8.40 -5.78 -8.94
N ASN A 76 7.94 -4.78 -8.21
CA ASN A 76 7.76 -3.45 -8.77
C ASN A 76 8.16 -2.38 -7.74
N VAL A 77 8.77 -1.31 -8.23
CA VAL A 77 8.90 -0.02 -7.56
C VAL A 77 8.03 0.97 -8.33
N VAL A 78 7.03 1.53 -7.67
CA VAL A 78 6.12 2.52 -8.28
C VAL A 78 6.38 3.88 -7.66
N LEU A 79 6.71 4.86 -8.49
CA LEU A 79 6.92 6.24 -8.09
C LEU A 79 5.59 6.99 -8.12
N LEU A 80 5.22 7.56 -6.97
CA LEU A 80 4.06 8.40 -6.73
C LEU A 80 4.51 9.81 -6.38
N PRO A 81 3.67 10.85 -6.49
CA PRO A 81 4.03 12.21 -6.06
C PRO A 81 4.50 12.32 -4.61
N VAL A 82 4.06 11.41 -3.74
CA VAL A 82 4.36 11.39 -2.30
C VAL A 82 5.60 10.56 -1.97
N GLY A 83 6.22 9.88 -2.96
CA GLY A 83 7.39 9.01 -2.75
C GLY A 83 7.36 7.73 -3.58
N GLY A 84 8.29 6.81 -3.31
CA GLY A 84 8.35 5.48 -3.91
C GLY A 84 7.62 4.44 -3.06
N ILE A 85 7.03 3.44 -3.70
CA ILE A 85 6.49 2.26 -3.04
C ILE A 85 7.12 1.04 -3.69
N ALA A 86 7.97 0.32 -2.94
CA ALA A 86 8.47 -0.99 -3.35
C ALA A 86 7.44 -2.08 -2.99
N SER A 87 6.93 -2.78 -3.99
CA SER A 87 6.08 -3.95 -3.78
C SER A 87 6.95 -5.16 -3.45
N ILE A 88 7.28 -5.36 -2.18
CA ILE A 88 7.92 -6.56 -1.65
C ILE A 88 6.83 -7.56 -1.29
N GLU A 89 6.85 -8.77 -1.89
CA GLU A 89 5.75 -9.75 -1.77
C GLU A 89 5.40 -10.14 -0.33
N LYS A 90 6.39 -10.26 0.55
CA LYS A 90 6.18 -10.50 2.00
C LYS A 90 7.38 -9.98 2.78
N PHE A 91 7.16 -9.13 3.76
CA PHE A 91 8.22 -8.85 4.73
C PHE A 91 8.47 -10.10 5.58
N PRO A 92 9.75 -10.46 5.78
CA PRO A 92 10.09 -11.65 6.55
C PRO A 92 9.72 -11.44 8.02
N SER A 93 9.19 -12.49 8.65
CA SER A 93 8.99 -12.53 10.12
C SER A 93 10.30 -12.78 10.89
N ASN A 94 11.42 -13.01 10.19
CA ASN A 94 12.75 -13.13 10.80
C ASN A 94 13.31 -11.74 11.11
N PRO A 95 13.57 -11.41 12.40
CA PRO A 95 14.00 -10.08 12.80
C PRO A 95 15.30 -9.62 12.13
N LYS A 96 16.26 -10.53 11.93
CA LYS A 96 17.54 -10.20 11.29
C LYS A 96 17.34 -9.78 9.82
N GLN A 97 16.50 -10.52 9.09
CA GLN A 97 16.21 -10.23 7.69
C GLN A 97 15.46 -8.90 7.57
N GLU A 98 14.44 -8.70 8.41
CA GLU A 98 13.67 -7.46 8.42
C GLU A 98 14.55 -6.25 8.74
N LEU A 99 15.43 -6.34 9.75
CA LEU A 99 16.37 -5.28 10.11
C LEU A 99 17.27 -4.89 8.92
N MET A 100 17.86 -5.90 8.25
CA MET A 100 18.76 -5.66 7.12
C MET A 100 18.02 -5.04 5.92
N ILE A 101 16.81 -5.52 5.63
CA ILE A 101 16.00 -4.99 4.54
C ILE A 101 15.60 -3.54 4.84
N SER A 102 15.03 -3.28 6.02
CA SER A 102 14.54 -1.95 6.37
C SER A 102 15.65 -0.91 6.54
N SER A 103 16.86 -1.32 6.92
CA SER A 103 18.01 -0.41 7.00
C SER A 103 18.65 -0.11 5.65
N ALA A 104 18.39 -0.91 4.62
CA ALA A 104 19.09 -0.79 3.33
C ALA A 104 18.72 0.51 2.58
N GLY A 105 17.46 0.96 2.61
CA GLY A 105 17.04 2.22 1.99
C GLY A 105 17.71 3.44 2.62
N PRO A 106 17.53 3.66 3.94
CA PRO A 106 18.22 4.74 4.65
C PRO A 106 19.73 4.73 4.45
N ALA A 107 20.37 3.54 4.43
CA ALA A 107 21.79 3.41 4.17
C ALA A 107 22.19 3.91 2.77
N VAL A 108 21.38 3.62 1.75
CA VAL A 108 21.59 4.14 0.39
C VAL A 108 21.46 5.65 0.36
N SER A 109 20.44 6.24 1.00
CA SER A 109 20.29 7.70 1.06
C SER A 109 21.44 8.38 1.79
N PHE A 110 21.91 7.81 2.90
CA PHE A 110 23.13 8.32 3.57
C PHE A 110 24.38 8.20 2.69
N LEU A 111 24.52 7.11 1.95
CA LEU A 111 25.64 6.94 1.03
C LEU A 111 25.60 7.99 -0.09
N ILE A 112 24.43 8.25 -0.67
CA ILE A 112 24.26 9.31 -1.68
C ILE A 112 24.64 10.68 -1.08
N ALA A 113 24.14 10.99 0.12
CA ALA A 113 24.47 12.23 0.81
C ALA A 113 25.98 12.36 1.06
N LEU A 114 26.64 11.29 1.50
CA LEU A 114 28.08 11.25 1.73
C LEU A 114 28.88 11.46 0.44
N VAL A 115 28.47 10.85 -0.65
CA VAL A 115 29.11 10.99 -1.98
C VAL A 115 28.96 12.41 -2.51
N LEU A 116 27.85 13.08 -2.24
CA LEU A 116 27.61 14.47 -2.67
C LEU A 116 28.43 15.49 -1.85
N LEU A 117 28.77 15.17 -0.60
CA LEU A 117 29.40 16.09 0.34
C LEU A 117 30.68 16.79 -0.19
N PRO A 118 31.65 16.11 -0.86
CA PRO A 118 32.84 16.74 -1.38
C PRO A 118 32.60 17.75 -2.52
N PHE A 119 31.43 17.69 -3.15
CA PHE A 119 31.04 18.54 -4.29
C PHE A 119 30.23 19.76 -3.88
N ILE A 120 29.96 19.91 -2.56
CA ILE A 120 29.26 21.06 -1.97
C ILE A 120 30.35 22.07 -1.50
N GLY A 121 30.51 23.19 -2.22
CA GLY A 121 31.55 24.14 -1.91
C GLY A 121 31.38 24.81 -0.54
N ASP A 122 30.32 25.61 -0.36
CA ASP A 122 29.98 26.24 0.90
C ASP A 122 28.94 25.42 1.66
N TYR A 123 29.41 24.66 2.65
CA TYR A 123 28.51 23.90 3.53
C TYR A 123 27.77 24.87 4.46
N ARG A 124 26.45 24.95 4.26
CA ARG A 124 25.54 25.68 5.16
C ARG A 124 24.93 24.72 6.12
N PRO A 125 24.80 25.03 7.42
CA PRO A 125 24.14 24.15 8.36
C PRO A 125 22.65 23.98 8.01
N ILE A 126 22.09 22.80 8.31
CA ILE A 126 20.69 22.40 7.94
C ILE A 126 19.65 23.43 8.43
N TRP A 127 19.90 24.11 9.56
CA TRP A 127 18.99 25.14 10.09
C TRP A 127 18.98 26.46 9.29
N GLU A 128 19.92 26.66 8.39
CA GLU A 128 19.92 27.76 7.41
C GLU A 128 19.23 27.37 6.10
N PHE A 129 18.77 26.12 6.00
CA PHE A 129 18.03 25.63 4.83
C PHE A 129 16.73 26.42 4.68
N LYS A 130 16.71 27.30 3.71
CA LYS A 130 15.48 27.90 3.20
C LYS A 130 14.99 26.97 2.08
N ALA A 131 13.80 26.43 2.25
CA ALA A 131 13.10 25.71 1.20
C ALA A 131 12.69 26.69 0.08
N ASP A 132 13.69 27.29 -0.56
CA ASP A 132 13.46 28.18 -1.70
C ASP A 132 13.31 27.29 -2.94
N VAL A 133 12.15 27.37 -3.58
CA VAL A 133 11.80 26.55 -4.74
C VAL A 133 12.61 26.98 -5.98
N SER A 134 13.29 28.12 -5.91
CA SER A 134 14.13 28.64 -6.99
C SER A 134 15.55 28.07 -6.92
N ILE A 135 15.78 26.91 -7.51
CA ILE A 135 17.13 26.36 -7.72
C ILE A 135 17.73 27.08 -8.91
N THR A 136 18.48 28.15 -8.64
CA THR A 136 18.96 29.04 -9.68
C THR A 136 20.35 28.68 -10.23
N HIS A 137 21.15 27.88 -9.50
CA HIS A 137 22.54 27.56 -9.87
C HIS A 137 22.93 26.12 -9.52
N GLY A 138 23.88 25.55 -10.25
CA GLY A 138 24.32 24.15 -10.06
C GLY A 138 24.88 23.84 -8.68
N HIS A 139 25.41 24.84 -7.98
CA HIS A 139 25.94 24.72 -6.60
C HIS A 139 24.81 24.46 -5.60
N ASP A 140 23.69 25.20 -5.71
CA ASP A 140 22.51 25.02 -4.87
C ASP A 140 21.82 23.68 -5.17
N PHE A 141 21.92 23.21 -6.40
CA PHE A 141 21.37 21.92 -6.82
C PHE A 141 21.98 20.74 -6.01
N LEU A 142 23.32 20.64 -5.95
CA LEU A 142 24.01 19.57 -5.23
C LEU A 142 23.80 19.68 -3.71
N TYR A 143 23.82 20.89 -3.17
CA TYR A 143 23.54 21.15 -1.77
C TYR A 143 22.10 20.70 -1.42
N ASN A 144 21.09 21.12 -2.19
CA ASN A 144 19.71 20.75 -1.96
C ASN A 144 19.48 19.24 -2.11
N LEU A 145 20.14 18.60 -3.08
CA LEU A 145 20.05 17.16 -3.26
C LEU A 145 20.70 16.39 -2.10
N HIS A 146 21.82 16.90 -1.56
CA HIS A 146 22.44 16.37 -0.34
C HIS A 146 21.49 16.47 0.85
N ILE A 147 20.94 17.66 1.12
CA ILE A 147 20.00 17.88 2.23
C ILE A 147 18.75 17.01 2.08
N ALA A 148 18.21 16.87 0.86
CA ALA A 148 17.06 16.01 0.60
C ALA A 148 17.38 14.55 0.94
N ASN A 149 18.56 14.03 0.61
CA ASN A 149 18.94 12.65 0.93
C ASN A 149 19.19 12.44 2.43
N VAL A 150 19.83 13.42 3.11
CA VAL A 150 19.95 13.39 4.58
C VAL A 150 18.57 13.39 5.22
N THR A 151 17.67 14.27 4.80
CA THR A 151 16.31 14.37 5.31
C THR A 151 15.53 13.08 5.05
N LEU A 152 15.62 12.51 3.84
CA LEU A 152 14.97 11.24 3.49
C LEU A 152 15.44 10.10 4.41
N ALA A 153 16.76 10.00 4.66
CA ALA A 153 17.30 8.98 5.52
C ALA A 153 16.88 9.18 6.99
N VAL A 154 17.02 10.39 7.53
CA VAL A 154 16.67 10.71 8.93
C VAL A 154 15.17 10.53 9.16
N PHE A 155 14.34 11.02 8.23
CA PHE A 155 12.89 10.90 8.32
C PHE A 155 12.46 9.43 8.30
N ASN A 156 13.04 8.62 7.41
CA ASN A 156 12.75 7.19 7.37
C ASN A 156 13.28 6.41 8.58
N LEU A 157 14.21 6.94 9.36
CA LEU A 157 14.65 6.33 10.62
C LEU A 157 13.77 6.67 11.83
N ILE A 158 12.78 7.55 11.70
CA ILE A 158 11.81 7.82 12.76
C ILE A 158 11.08 6.50 13.11
N PRO A 159 11.02 6.09 14.41
CA PRO A 159 10.48 4.81 14.82
C PRO A 159 8.95 4.78 14.77
N ALA A 160 8.38 4.96 13.60
CA ALA A 160 6.95 5.03 13.36
C ALA A 160 6.58 4.38 12.01
N PHE A 161 5.52 3.56 11.96
CA PHE A 161 4.96 3.10 10.70
C PHE A 161 4.24 4.26 9.97
N PRO A 162 4.32 4.31 8.62
CA PRO A 162 4.84 3.29 7.70
C PRO A 162 6.33 3.43 7.37
N LEU A 163 7.08 4.25 8.10
CA LEU A 163 8.50 4.54 7.86
C LEU A 163 9.38 3.32 8.18
N ASP A 164 10.58 3.27 7.60
CA ASP A 164 11.52 2.16 7.82
C ASP A 164 11.94 2.03 9.29
N GLY A 165 12.04 3.15 10.02
CA GLY A 165 12.34 3.20 11.44
C GLY A 165 11.33 2.43 12.30
N GLY A 166 10.05 2.42 11.91
CA GLY A 166 9.03 1.59 12.56
C GLY A 166 9.32 0.09 12.40
N ARG A 167 9.73 -0.32 11.20
CA ARG A 167 10.13 -1.71 10.88
C ARG A 167 11.45 -2.07 11.56
N ILE A 168 12.42 -1.16 11.57
CA ILE A 168 13.69 -1.32 12.30
C ILE A 168 13.41 -1.52 13.80
N LEU A 169 12.55 -0.70 14.40
CA LEU A 169 12.16 -0.84 15.80
C LEU A 169 11.47 -2.19 16.05
N ARG A 170 10.53 -2.60 15.20
CA ARG A 170 9.88 -3.91 15.26
C ARG A 170 10.90 -5.05 15.19
N ALA A 171 11.83 -4.99 14.26
CA ALA A 171 12.88 -5.99 14.09
C ALA A 171 13.78 -6.07 15.33
N LEU A 172 14.22 -4.94 15.89
CA LEU A 172 15.02 -4.90 17.12
C LEU A 172 14.28 -5.49 18.31
N LEU A 173 13.01 -5.19 18.48
CA LEU A 173 12.16 -5.80 19.50
C LEU A 173 11.95 -7.30 19.25
N GLY A 174 11.81 -7.70 17.99
CA GLY A 174 11.61 -9.07 17.54
C GLY A 174 12.73 -10.04 17.88
N PHE A 175 13.94 -9.55 18.22
CA PHE A 175 15.01 -10.39 18.77
C PHE A 175 14.73 -10.91 20.19
N LYS A 176 13.83 -10.23 20.93
CA LYS A 176 13.56 -10.56 22.34
C LYS A 176 12.11 -10.98 22.58
N ILE A 177 11.16 -10.54 21.76
CA ILE A 177 9.73 -10.80 21.93
C ILE A 177 9.13 -11.29 20.61
N ASN A 178 7.92 -11.88 20.67
CA ASN A 178 7.26 -12.37 19.47
C ASN A 178 6.87 -11.21 18.51
N TYR A 179 6.75 -11.54 17.23
CA TYR A 179 6.53 -10.57 16.13
C TYR A 179 5.28 -9.70 16.33
N VAL A 180 4.16 -10.29 16.81
CA VAL A 180 2.91 -9.56 17.06
C VAL A 180 3.07 -8.52 18.15
N ARG A 181 3.69 -8.89 19.30
CA ARG A 181 3.97 -7.96 20.39
C ARG A 181 4.95 -6.86 19.96
N ALA A 182 6.00 -7.22 19.23
CA ALA A 182 6.97 -6.26 18.68
C ALA A 182 6.27 -5.20 17.80
N THR A 183 5.35 -5.63 16.94
CA THR A 183 4.58 -4.71 16.10
C THR A 183 3.64 -3.83 16.92
N THR A 184 2.93 -4.42 17.88
CA THR A 184 2.04 -3.63 18.76
C THR A 184 2.82 -2.52 19.47
N ILE A 185 4.01 -2.83 20.02
CA ILE A 185 4.85 -1.83 20.69
C ILE A 185 5.34 -0.78 19.69
N ALA A 186 5.83 -1.19 18.53
CA ALA A 186 6.28 -0.26 17.48
C ALA A 186 5.14 0.65 16.99
N ALA A 187 3.91 0.13 16.87
CA ALA A 187 2.73 0.91 16.53
C ALA A 187 2.38 1.94 17.62
N TYR A 188 2.46 1.57 18.91
CA TYR A 188 2.25 2.53 20.00
C TYR A 188 3.31 3.63 20.04
N VAL A 189 4.58 3.30 19.83
CA VAL A 189 5.65 4.31 19.69
C VAL A 189 5.36 5.24 18.52
N GLY A 190 4.97 4.69 17.37
CA GLY A 190 4.58 5.47 16.20
C GLY A 190 3.39 6.40 16.46
N LYS A 191 2.35 5.92 17.16
CA LYS A 191 1.19 6.73 17.55
C LYS A 191 1.59 7.88 18.50
N ALA A 192 2.50 7.61 19.46
CA ALA A 192 3.02 8.65 20.35
C ALA A 192 3.81 9.72 19.58
N MET A 193 4.66 9.32 18.62
CA MET A 193 5.38 10.24 17.74
C MET A 193 4.41 11.06 16.86
N ALA A 194 3.36 10.42 16.34
CA ALA A 194 2.33 11.09 15.55
C ALA A 194 1.62 12.19 16.35
N ILE A 195 1.24 11.90 17.60
CA ILE A 195 0.63 12.89 18.50
C ILE A 195 1.62 14.04 18.77
N ALA A 196 2.90 13.72 19.02
CA ALA A 196 3.94 14.74 19.19
C ALA A 196 4.06 15.66 17.95
N PHE A 197 4.04 15.10 16.73
CA PHE A 197 4.07 15.90 15.50
C PHE A 197 2.83 16.81 15.37
N ILE A 198 1.63 16.30 15.70
CA ILE A 198 0.42 17.11 15.68
C ILE A 198 0.53 18.26 16.65
N VAL A 199 0.91 18.00 17.91
CA VAL A 199 1.04 19.03 18.95
C VAL A 199 2.12 20.06 18.59
N LEU A 200 3.31 19.61 18.18
CA LEU A 200 4.41 20.52 17.76
C LEU A 200 3.99 21.33 16.53
N GLY A 201 3.28 20.75 15.59
CA GLY A 201 2.79 21.47 14.42
C GLY A 201 1.82 22.60 14.79
N ILE A 202 0.95 22.38 15.77
CA ILE A 202 0.03 23.40 16.29
C ILE A 202 0.83 24.49 17.00
N ILE A 203 1.76 24.13 17.89
CA ILE A 203 2.58 25.10 18.65
C ILE A 203 3.41 25.97 17.72
N PHE A 204 4.07 25.37 16.71
CA PHE A 204 4.94 26.09 15.77
C PHE A 204 4.19 26.62 14.54
N THR A 205 2.85 26.55 14.51
CA THR A 205 2.03 26.98 13.37
C THR A 205 2.47 26.38 12.03
N ASN A 206 3.01 25.16 12.07
CA ASN A 206 3.50 24.43 10.89
C ASN A 206 2.42 23.49 10.39
N PHE A 207 1.88 23.75 9.21
CA PHE A 207 0.78 22.94 8.62
C PHE A 207 1.20 21.50 8.29
N PHE A 208 2.46 21.28 7.90
CA PHE A 208 2.90 19.94 7.44
C PHE A 208 3.05 18.93 8.57
N LEU A 209 3.50 19.35 9.75
CA LEU A 209 3.68 18.44 10.88
C LEU A 209 2.40 17.73 11.33
N PRO A 210 1.25 18.41 11.51
CA PRO A 210 0.00 17.74 11.81
C PRO A 210 -0.47 16.78 10.71
N VAL A 211 -0.30 17.14 9.44
CA VAL A 211 -0.65 16.26 8.30
C VAL A 211 0.18 14.99 8.33
N ILE A 212 1.50 15.08 8.53
CA ILE A 212 2.38 13.94 8.69
C ILE A 212 1.99 13.12 9.92
N GLY A 213 1.69 13.77 11.05
CA GLY A 213 1.25 13.10 12.27
C GLY A 213 -0.03 12.30 12.06
N ILE A 214 -1.05 12.87 11.42
CA ILE A 214 -2.30 12.16 11.09
C ILE A 214 -2.03 10.96 10.17
N PHE A 215 -1.18 11.13 9.15
CA PHE A 215 -0.79 10.05 8.26
C PHE A 215 -0.10 8.89 9.00
N ILE A 216 0.85 9.20 9.89
CA ILE A 216 1.55 8.20 10.73
C ILE A 216 0.55 7.51 11.66
N LEU A 217 -0.36 8.25 12.30
CA LEU A 217 -1.36 7.70 13.22
C LEU A 217 -2.25 6.67 12.53
N PHE A 218 -2.75 7.01 11.34
CA PHE A 218 -3.57 6.12 10.52
C PHE A 218 -2.79 4.88 10.08
N SER A 219 -1.59 5.07 9.52
CA SER A 219 -0.76 3.98 9.01
C SER A 219 -0.31 3.00 10.10
N ALA A 220 0.06 3.51 11.28
CA ALA A 220 0.42 2.67 12.42
C ALA A 220 -0.78 1.83 12.92
N GLY A 221 -1.99 2.39 12.86
CA GLY A 221 -3.22 1.66 13.14
C GLY A 221 -3.48 0.53 12.15
N MET A 222 -3.33 0.81 10.86
CA MET A 222 -3.51 -0.18 9.79
C MET A 222 -2.51 -1.34 9.87
N GLU A 223 -1.23 -1.05 10.17
CA GLU A 223 -0.21 -2.09 10.32
C GLU A 223 -0.52 -3.02 11.51
N GLU A 224 -0.94 -2.44 12.65
CA GLU A 224 -1.37 -3.20 13.83
C GLU A 224 -2.59 -4.08 13.51
N TYR A 225 -3.60 -3.52 12.85
CA TYR A 225 -4.82 -4.21 12.44
C TYR A 225 -4.53 -5.41 11.54
N TYR A 226 -3.77 -5.18 10.45
CA TYR A 226 -3.43 -6.24 9.50
C TYR A 226 -2.70 -7.42 10.16
N LEU A 227 -1.74 -7.12 11.04
CA LEU A 227 -1.00 -8.17 11.72
C LEU A 227 -1.83 -8.94 12.75
N ARG A 228 -2.77 -8.29 13.42
CA ARG A 228 -3.73 -8.97 14.30
C ARG A 228 -4.59 -9.93 13.50
N LEU A 229 -5.18 -9.47 12.39
CA LEU A 229 -5.95 -10.35 11.51
C LEU A 229 -5.12 -11.56 11.07
N LYS A 230 -3.91 -11.30 10.61
CA LYS A 230 -3.00 -12.38 10.19
C LYS A 230 -2.71 -13.38 11.30
N SER A 231 -2.56 -12.91 12.56
CA SER A 231 -2.33 -13.80 13.71
C SER A 231 -3.55 -14.63 14.07
N LEU A 232 -4.76 -14.10 13.86
CA LEU A 232 -6.02 -14.82 14.15
C LEU A 232 -6.30 -15.92 13.12
N VAL A 233 -5.92 -15.72 11.85
CA VAL A 233 -6.09 -16.72 10.79
C VAL A 233 -4.94 -17.72 10.70
N GLN A 234 -3.88 -17.55 11.50
CA GLN A 234 -2.71 -18.42 11.45
C GLN A 234 -3.08 -19.88 11.74
N GLY A 235 -2.69 -20.79 10.85
CA GLY A 235 -2.98 -22.22 10.95
C GLY A 235 -4.36 -22.64 10.48
N MET A 236 -5.22 -21.69 10.04
CA MET A 236 -6.54 -22.01 9.45
C MET A 236 -6.40 -22.27 7.96
N LYS A 237 -7.17 -23.24 7.46
CA LYS A 237 -7.32 -23.53 6.03
C LYS A 237 -8.57 -22.84 5.47
N LEU A 238 -8.58 -22.57 4.16
CA LEU A 238 -9.72 -21.94 3.50
C LEU A 238 -11.01 -22.73 3.69
N ARG A 239 -10.95 -24.06 3.70
CA ARG A 239 -12.14 -24.93 3.95
C ARG A 239 -12.87 -24.65 5.28
N GLU A 240 -12.17 -24.09 6.27
CA GLU A 240 -12.75 -23.79 7.58
C GLU A 240 -13.57 -22.49 7.60
N VAL A 241 -13.34 -21.62 6.60
CA VAL A 241 -13.93 -20.29 6.50
C VAL A 241 -14.71 -20.07 5.20
N LEU A 242 -15.14 -21.17 4.54
CA LEU A 242 -15.90 -21.10 3.31
C LEU A 242 -17.30 -20.55 3.53
N MET A 243 -17.75 -19.78 2.56
CA MET A 243 -19.13 -19.37 2.41
C MET A 243 -19.82 -20.34 1.47
N TYR A 244 -20.73 -21.18 2.02
CA TYR A 244 -21.51 -22.15 1.26
C TYR A 244 -22.81 -21.53 0.73
N ASP A 245 -23.37 -20.55 1.45
CA ASP A 245 -24.52 -19.78 1.01
C ASP A 245 -24.04 -18.50 0.34
N TYR A 246 -23.83 -18.58 -0.96
CA TYR A 246 -23.38 -17.48 -1.80
C TYR A 246 -24.40 -17.17 -2.89
N ASN A 247 -24.45 -15.92 -3.31
CA ASN A 247 -25.37 -15.49 -4.34
C ASN A 247 -24.79 -15.74 -5.73
N SER A 248 -25.52 -16.48 -6.53
CA SER A 248 -25.14 -16.81 -7.91
C SER A 248 -26.21 -16.41 -8.91
N ILE A 249 -25.77 -16.15 -10.15
CA ILE A 249 -26.62 -15.87 -11.31
C ILE A 249 -26.08 -16.70 -12.47
N GLN A 250 -26.96 -17.33 -13.25
CA GLN A 250 -26.53 -18.05 -14.44
C GLN A 250 -26.11 -17.09 -15.55
N SER A 251 -25.08 -17.44 -16.32
CA SER A 251 -24.52 -16.60 -17.38
C SER A 251 -25.52 -16.23 -18.47
N ASN A 252 -26.48 -17.11 -18.73
CA ASN A 252 -27.56 -16.93 -19.71
C ASN A 252 -28.77 -16.15 -19.14
N THR A 253 -28.71 -15.64 -17.91
CA THR A 253 -29.79 -14.85 -17.33
C THR A 253 -29.80 -13.44 -17.93
N PRO A 254 -30.94 -12.96 -18.45
CA PRO A 254 -31.09 -11.58 -18.90
C PRO A 254 -31.00 -10.59 -17.74
N VAL A 255 -30.49 -9.40 -18.00
CA VAL A 255 -30.32 -8.32 -16.99
C VAL A 255 -31.64 -8.01 -16.28
N LYS A 256 -32.78 -8.01 -16.98
CA LYS A 256 -34.10 -7.78 -16.39
C LYS A 256 -34.45 -8.79 -15.30
N ASP A 257 -34.06 -10.06 -15.50
CA ASP A 257 -34.34 -11.14 -14.54
C ASP A 257 -33.33 -11.11 -13.38
N ALA A 258 -32.07 -10.74 -13.66
CA ALA A 258 -31.07 -10.48 -12.64
C ALA A 258 -31.47 -9.33 -11.69
N ALA A 259 -32.25 -8.34 -12.17
CA ALA A 259 -32.79 -7.27 -11.33
C ALA A 259 -33.66 -7.78 -10.19
N SER A 260 -34.44 -8.85 -10.42
CA SER A 260 -35.29 -9.46 -9.39
C SER A 260 -34.45 -10.13 -8.29
N VAL A 261 -33.29 -10.71 -8.64
CA VAL A 261 -32.31 -11.26 -7.68
C VAL A 261 -31.73 -10.15 -6.81
N LEU A 262 -31.45 -8.99 -7.40
CA LEU A 262 -30.96 -7.82 -6.63
C LEU A 262 -31.99 -7.30 -5.61
N MET A 263 -33.27 -7.30 -5.94
CA MET A 263 -34.34 -6.81 -5.03
C MET A 263 -34.50 -7.69 -3.81
N ASN A 264 -34.26 -8.99 -3.96
CA ASN A 264 -34.41 -9.97 -2.89
C ASN A 264 -33.12 -10.21 -2.08
N ASN A 265 -32.01 -9.57 -2.47
CA ASN A 265 -30.72 -9.83 -1.89
C ASN A 265 -29.89 -8.53 -1.76
N HIS A 266 -29.18 -8.39 -0.65
CA HIS A 266 -28.34 -7.21 -0.36
C HIS A 266 -26.86 -7.40 -0.73
N SER A 267 -26.51 -8.55 -1.36
CA SER A 267 -25.12 -8.81 -1.76
C SER A 267 -24.58 -7.79 -2.74
N LYS A 268 -23.32 -7.41 -2.54
CA LYS A 268 -22.59 -6.53 -3.44
C LYS A 268 -22.10 -7.25 -4.69
N TYR A 269 -21.85 -8.57 -4.61
CA TYR A 269 -21.24 -9.40 -5.65
C TYR A 269 -22.03 -10.68 -5.84
N PHE A 270 -22.06 -11.13 -7.09
CA PHE A 270 -22.69 -12.38 -7.51
C PHE A 270 -21.67 -13.21 -8.29
N VAL A 271 -21.64 -14.49 -8.02
CA VAL A 271 -20.89 -15.46 -8.82
C VAL A 271 -21.67 -15.76 -10.07
N VAL A 272 -21.05 -15.63 -11.24
CA VAL A 272 -21.69 -16.01 -12.50
C VAL A 272 -21.34 -17.47 -12.79
N MET A 273 -22.38 -18.26 -12.98
CA MET A 273 -22.29 -19.72 -13.14
C MET A 273 -22.61 -20.14 -14.56
N GLU A 274 -21.96 -21.19 -15.03
CA GLU A 274 -22.39 -21.97 -16.20
C GLU A 274 -22.64 -23.41 -15.73
N GLY A 275 -23.92 -23.75 -15.58
CA GLY A 275 -24.28 -24.95 -14.87
C GLY A 275 -23.84 -24.94 -13.41
N ALA A 276 -22.94 -25.86 -13.03
CA ALA A 276 -22.35 -25.94 -11.68
C ALA A 276 -20.96 -25.30 -11.57
N GLN A 277 -20.42 -24.70 -12.65
CA GLN A 277 -19.09 -24.14 -12.69
C GLN A 277 -19.13 -22.63 -12.57
N PRO A 278 -18.34 -21.99 -11.68
CA PRO A 278 -18.20 -20.55 -11.63
C PRO A 278 -17.30 -20.10 -12.79
N ILE A 279 -17.81 -19.21 -13.65
CA ILE A 279 -17.11 -18.73 -14.84
C ILE A 279 -16.76 -17.24 -14.77
N GLY A 280 -17.37 -16.51 -13.85
CA GLY A 280 -17.16 -15.07 -13.68
C GLY A 280 -17.76 -14.55 -12.39
N ALA A 281 -17.60 -13.26 -12.19
CA ALA A 281 -18.25 -12.51 -11.12
C ALA A 281 -18.81 -11.21 -11.68
N ILE A 282 -19.92 -10.73 -11.13
CA ILE A 282 -20.54 -9.46 -11.50
C ILE A 282 -20.88 -8.65 -10.25
N ASN A 283 -20.65 -7.35 -10.31
CA ASN A 283 -21.00 -6.44 -9.23
C ASN A 283 -22.46 -6.00 -9.38
N ARG A 284 -23.15 -5.81 -8.26
CA ARG A 284 -24.49 -5.23 -8.19
C ARG A 284 -24.62 -3.93 -8.99
N ILE A 285 -23.61 -3.03 -8.91
CA ILE A 285 -23.60 -1.73 -9.60
C ILE A 285 -23.61 -1.92 -11.13
N GLU A 286 -22.91 -2.94 -11.64
CA GLU A 286 -22.87 -3.22 -13.09
C GLU A 286 -24.23 -3.66 -13.64
N ILE A 287 -24.95 -4.48 -12.89
CA ILE A 287 -26.32 -4.89 -13.25
C ILE A 287 -27.25 -3.65 -13.21
N ILE A 288 -27.15 -2.81 -12.17
CA ILE A 288 -27.94 -1.57 -12.04
C ILE A 288 -27.63 -0.62 -13.21
N LYS A 289 -26.35 -0.50 -13.59
CA LYS A 289 -25.92 0.32 -14.73
C LYS A 289 -26.51 -0.17 -16.04
N ALA A 290 -26.46 -1.48 -16.30
CA ALA A 290 -27.06 -2.07 -17.51
C ALA A 290 -28.59 -1.82 -17.58
N ILE A 291 -29.29 -1.89 -16.43
CA ILE A 291 -30.72 -1.54 -16.33
C ILE A 291 -30.95 -0.08 -16.66
N ALA A 292 -30.12 0.83 -16.13
CA ALA A 292 -30.23 2.26 -16.38
C ALA A 292 -29.96 2.62 -17.87
N GLU A 293 -29.10 1.87 -18.52
CA GLU A 293 -28.79 1.96 -19.95
C GLU A 293 -29.84 1.29 -20.84
N LYS A 294 -30.90 0.70 -20.26
CA LYS A 294 -32.00 -0.04 -20.92
C LYS A 294 -31.56 -1.32 -21.66
N ASN A 295 -30.45 -1.90 -21.26
CA ASN A 295 -29.93 -3.15 -21.82
C ASN A 295 -30.60 -4.37 -21.17
N TYR A 296 -31.94 -4.42 -21.16
CA TYR A 296 -32.72 -5.38 -20.39
C TYR A 296 -32.56 -6.83 -20.83
N ASP A 297 -32.36 -7.07 -22.13
CA ASP A 297 -32.25 -8.41 -22.72
C ASP A 297 -30.79 -8.88 -22.85
N GLU A 298 -29.82 -8.05 -22.45
CA GLU A 298 -28.42 -8.44 -22.41
C GLU A 298 -28.18 -9.53 -21.35
N LEU A 299 -27.29 -10.48 -21.67
CA LEU A 299 -26.99 -11.60 -20.77
C LEU A 299 -25.94 -11.18 -19.73
N VAL A 300 -26.13 -11.64 -18.51
CA VAL A 300 -25.16 -11.40 -17.41
C VAL A 300 -23.76 -11.91 -17.76
N GLY A 301 -23.66 -12.98 -18.54
CA GLY A 301 -22.39 -13.51 -19.04
C GLY A 301 -21.57 -12.55 -19.89
N ASN A 302 -22.22 -11.58 -20.58
CA ASN A 302 -21.52 -10.57 -21.38
C ASN A 302 -20.98 -9.42 -20.52
N LEU A 303 -21.57 -9.19 -19.34
CA LEU A 303 -21.24 -8.08 -18.43
C LEU A 303 -20.26 -8.50 -17.33
N MET A 304 -20.11 -9.81 -17.11
CA MET A 304 -19.28 -10.33 -16.03
C MET A 304 -17.78 -10.09 -16.24
N HIS A 305 -17.05 -10.02 -15.14
CA HIS A 305 -15.60 -10.13 -15.15
C HIS A 305 -15.20 -11.60 -15.24
N GLN A 306 -14.51 -11.98 -16.33
CA GLN A 306 -14.07 -13.35 -16.60
C GLN A 306 -12.81 -13.77 -15.83
N GLU A 307 -12.03 -12.81 -15.31
CA GLU A 307 -10.80 -13.08 -14.57
C GLU A 307 -11.13 -13.56 -13.14
N LEU A 308 -11.49 -14.84 -13.00
CA LEU A 308 -11.59 -15.47 -11.69
C LEU A 308 -10.22 -15.99 -11.25
N VAL A 309 -9.92 -15.76 -9.98
CA VAL A 309 -8.78 -16.37 -9.32
C VAL A 309 -9.31 -17.48 -8.42
N TYR A 310 -9.09 -18.71 -8.82
CA TYR A 310 -9.46 -19.88 -8.03
C TYR A 310 -8.45 -20.09 -6.89
N LEU A 311 -8.95 -20.45 -5.72
CA LEU A 311 -8.16 -20.80 -4.56
C LEU A 311 -8.40 -22.26 -4.21
N ASP A 312 -7.40 -22.92 -3.62
CA ASP A 312 -7.52 -24.30 -3.16
C ASP A 312 -8.00 -24.32 -1.70
N ALA A 313 -8.96 -25.22 -1.39
CA ALA A 313 -9.56 -25.36 -0.06
C ALA A 313 -8.52 -25.69 1.05
N ASP A 314 -7.43 -26.35 0.69
CA ASP A 314 -6.33 -26.68 1.61
C ASP A 314 -5.32 -25.58 1.82
N GLN A 315 -5.38 -24.49 1.04
CA GLN A 315 -4.47 -23.35 1.22
C GLN A 315 -4.67 -22.70 2.60
N PRO A 316 -3.56 -22.30 3.28
CA PRO A 316 -3.65 -21.53 4.51
C PRO A 316 -4.27 -20.14 4.25
N VAL A 317 -5.19 -19.71 5.11
CA VAL A 317 -5.86 -18.40 5.00
C VAL A 317 -4.85 -17.24 5.03
N ASP A 318 -3.81 -17.33 5.87
CA ASP A 318 -2.76 -16.29 5.99
C ASP A 318 -1.95 -16.12 4.70
N SER A 319 -1.91 -17.14 3.84
CA SER A 319 -1.21 -17.08 2.55
C SER A 319 -1.95 -16.26 1.49
N VAL A 320 -3.26 -16.13 1.60
CA VAL A 320 -4.14 -15.44 0.64
C VAL A 320 -4.77 -14.15 1.21
N LEU A 321 -4.61 -13.90 2.52
CA LEU A 321 -5.27 -12.79 3.23
C LEU A 321 -4.99 -11.43 2.57
N GLU A 322 -3.73 -11.17 2.18
CA GLU A 322 -3.32 -9.93 1.51
C GLU A 322 -4.01 -9.76 0.16
N LYS A 323 -4.07 -10.84 -0.62
CA LYS A 323 -4.75 -10.85 -1.92
C LYS A 323 -6.26 -10.60 -1.79
N LEU A 324 -6.87 -11.15 -0.75
CA LEU A 324 -8.27 -10.93 -0.44
C LEU A 324 -8.51 -9.50 0.03
N ALA A 325 -7.64 -8.94 0.87
CA ALA A 325 -7.73 -7.56 1.34
C ALA A 325 -7.52 -6.52 0.23
N GLU A 326 -6.59 -6.76 -0.71
CA GLU A 326 -6.37 -5.88 -1.87
C GLU A 326 -7.56 -5.85 -2.84
N ASN A 327 -8.40 -6.88 -2.80
CA ASN A 327 -9.55 -7.07 -3.67
C ASN A 327 -10.82 -7.33 -2.86
N ASP A 328 -11.04 -6.56 -1.80
CA ASP A 328 -12.20 -6.69 -0.89
C ASP A 328 -13.55 -6.63 -1.62
N GLU A 329 -13.53 -6.03 -2.80
CA GLU A 329 -14.69 -5.97 -3.71
C GLU A 329 -14.87 -7.21 -4.60
N ARG A 330 -14.11 -8.30 -4.39
CA ARG A 330 -14.20 -9.52 -5.20
C ARG A 330 -14.56 -10.73 -4.36
N VAL A 331 -15.24 -11.67 -5.02
CA VAL A 331 -15.49 -13.01 -4.50
C VAL A 331 -14.52 -13.97 -5.17
N PHE A 332 -13.91 -14.84 -4.39
CA PHE A 332 -12.95 -15.83 -4.87
C PHE A 332 -13.54 -17.22 -4.78
N PRO A 333 -13.75 -17.93 -5.91
CA PRO A 333 -14.15 -19.31 -5.90
C PRO A 333 -13.09 -20.20 -5.28
N VAL A 334 -13.53 -21.17 -4.46
CA VAL A 334 -12.64 -22.14 -3.82
C VAL A 334 -12.94 -23.52 -4.40
N MET A 335 -11.86 -24.21 -4.77
CA MET A 335 -11.87 -25.53 -5.36
C MET A 335 -11.32 -26.57 -4.38
N GLU A 336 -11.89 -27.78 -4.39
CA GLU A 336 -11.35 -28.95 -3.70
C GLU A 336 -11.37 -30.13 -4.70
N ALA A 337 -10.21 -30.71 -4.99
CA ALA A 337 -10.07 -31.79 -5.96
C ALA A 337 -10.78 -31.48 -7.31
N ASP A 338 -10.56 -30.29 -7.86
CA ASP A 338 -11.16 -29.75 -9.09
C ASP A 338 -12.69 -29.57 -9.04
N GLN A 339 -13.31 -29.70 -7.87
CA GLN A 339 -14.72 -29.40 -7.67
C GLN A 339 -14.89 -28.05 -6.98
N PHE A 340 -15.87 -27.28 -7.44
CA PHE A 340 -16.25 -26.02 -6.79
C PHE A 340 -16.99 -26.30 -5.49
N VAL A 341 -16.45 -25.83 -4.37
CA VAL A 341 -16.98 -26.12 -3.02
C VAL A 341 -17.57 -24.91 -2.31
N GLY A 342 -17.30 -23.70 -2.78
CA GLY A 342 -17.82 -22.49 -2.17
C GLY A 342 -17.01 -21.27 -2.56
N VAL A 343 -17.29 -20.16 -1.92
CA VAL A 343 -16.61 -18.89 -2.17
C VAL A 343 -16.05 -18.28 -0.89
N ILE A 344 -15.13 -17.34 -1.07
CA ILE A 344 -14.59 -16.56 0.04
C ILE A 344 -14.39 -15.11 -0.40
N ASN A 345 -14.56 -14.17 0.53
CA ASN A 345 -14.15 -12.78 0.40
C ASN A 345 -13.53 -12.29 1.70
N PHE A 346 -12.91 -11.13 1.69
CA PHE A 346 -12.25 -10.57 2.86
C PHE A 346 -13.23 -10.28 3.99
N SER A 347 -14.39 -9.67 3.68
CA SER A 347 -15.42 -9.32 4.67
C SER A 347 -15.91 -10.56 5.43
N HIS A 348 -16.13 -11.68 4.74
CA HIS A 348 -16.57 -12.94 5.36
C HIS A 348 -15.53 -13.52 6.34
N ILE A 349 -14.24 -13.41 6.00
CA ILE A 349 -13.18 -13.82 6.94
C ILE A 349 -13.25 -12.97 8.22
N ILE A 350 -13.44 -11.66 8.08
CA ILE A 350 -13.56 -10.77 9.25
C ILE A 350 -14.76 -11.16 10.10
N GLU A 351 -15.93 -11.38 9.49
CA GLU A 351 -17.13 -11.80 10.19
C GLU A 351 -16.94 -13.15 10.90
N TYR A 352 -16.36 -14.13 10.20
CA TYR A 352 -16.05 -15.44 10.78
C TYR A 352 -15.15 -15.31 12.01
N LEU A 353 -14.07 -14.48 11.93
CA LEU A 353 -13.16 -14.26 13.03
C LEU A 353 -13.86 -13.59 14.21
N LEU A 354 -14.70 -12.59 13.96
CA LEU A 354 -15.45 -11.87 15.00
C LEU A 354 -16.42 -12.80 15.74
N ILE A 355 -17.00 -13.77 15.05
CA ILE A 355 -17.95 -14.73 15.62
C ILE A 355 -17.25 -15.85 16.41
N HIS A 356 -16.13 -16.38 15.88
CA HIS A 356 -15.57 -17.64 16.35
C HIS A 356 -14.24 -17.53 17.11
N LYS A 357 -13.50 -16.44 16.97
CA LYS A 357 -12.11 -16.35 17.48
C LYS A 357 -11.84 -15.15 18.39
N VAL A 358 -12.77 -14.23 18.48
CA VAL A 358 -12.52 -12.92 19.10
C VAL A 358 -13.32 -12.82 20.40
N ASP A 359 -12.64 -12.49 21.52
CA ASP A 359 -13.29 -12.11 22.77
C ASP A 359 -13.80 -10.65 22.72
N SER A 360 -14.56 -10.23 23.74
CA SER A 360 -15.13 -8.88 23.78
C SER A 360 -14.08 -7.75 23.69
N LYS A 361 -12.89 -7.95 24.28
CA LYS A 361 -11.81 -6.96 24.26
C LYS A 361 -11.13 -6.87 22.90
N GLU A 362 -10.94 -8.01 22.25
CA GLU A 362 -10.37 -8.09 20.90
C GLU A 362 -11.38 -7.57 19.87
N TYR A 363 -12.67 -7.83 20.05
CA TYR A 363 -13.76 -7.29 19.25
C TYR A 363 -13.73 -5.76 19.20
N ASP A 364 -13.70 -5.10 20.38
CA ASP A 364 -13.66 -3.65 20.47
C ASP A 364 -12.41 -3.06 19.78
N ARG A 365 -11.27 -3.74 19.88
CA ARG A 365 -10.04 -3.32 19.21
C ARG A 365 -10.13 -3.45 17.69
N ILE A 366 -10.59 -4.60 17.19
CA ILE A 366 -10.75 -4.82 15.74
C ILE A 366 -11.76 -3.83 15.18
N LYS A 367 -12.88 -3.62 15.86
CA LYS A 367 -13.91 -2.66 15.47
C LYS A 367 -13.37 -1.23 15.38
N THR A 368 -12.62 -0.79 16.39
CA THR A 368 -12.00 0.54 16.42
C THR A 368 -10.96 0.71 15.29
N LEU A 369 -10.13 -0.31 15.05
CA LEU A 369 -9.09 -0.25 14.02
C LEU A 369 -9.65 -0.37 12.60
N ALA A 370 -10.75 -1.10 12.42
CA ALA A 370 -11.42 -1.25 11.13
C ALA A 370 -12.28 -0.03 10.73
N GLY A 371 -12.43 0.96 11.62
CA GLY A 371 -13.31 2.10 11.37
C GLY A 371 -14.80 1.71 11.24
N LEU A 372 -15.20 0.60 11.89
CA LEU A 372 -16.60 0.10 11.91
C LEU A 372 -17.43 0.75 13.03
N VAL A 373 -17.05 1.94 13.45
CA VAL A 373 -17.79 2.77 14.41
C VAL A 373 -18.52 3.89 13.68
#